data_63b7e429af9ed08e681ad3b4c11df7f2
#
_entry.id   63b7e429af9ed08e681ad3b4c11df7f2
#
_cell.length_a   1.000
_cell.length_b   1.000
_cell.length_c   1.000
_cell.angle_alpha   90.00
_cell.angle_beta   90.00
_cell.angle_gamma   90.00
#
_symmetry.space_group_name_H-M   'P 1'
#
loop_
_entity.id
_entity.type
_entity.pdbx_description
1 polymer ?
#
loop_
_entity_poly.entity_id
_entity_poly.type
_entity_poly.pdbx_seq_one_letter_code
_entity_poly.pdbx_strand_id
1 'polypeptide(L)'
;MKKEGKNITKAHAAVEKRPYTLQDAVPLLQKVKFAKFDETVEITLRLGVDPKHADQMVRGTVVLPHGLGKSKKVLVIASGDKIREAEAAGADIFGGEELVEKITKENWTDFDALIATPDVMKSVGRLGKVLGPKGLMPNPKTGTVTVDVAKAVQEVKAGKVEFRTDKTALVHVPVGKISFSADKLIENATVLITSVIKAKPSVAKGKYIKGCTLSSTMGPGILLDTAPIEAASKA
;
A
#
# COMPACT_ATOMS: atom_id res chain seq x y z
N MET A 1 -22.58 20.40 13.50
CA MET A 1 -21.47 20.03 12.59
C MET A 1 -20.28 20.96 12.87
N LYS A 2 -19.06 20.41 13.05
CA LYS A 2 -17.85 21.26 13.16
C LYS A 2 -17.64 22.00 11.85
N LYS A 3 -17.41 23.32 11.92
CA LYS A 3 -17.07 24.15 10.73
C LYS A 3 -15.74 23.64 10.15
N GLU A 4 -15.73 23.34 8.87
CA GLU A 4 -14.50 23.00 8.14
C GLU A 4 -13.53 24.20 8.13
N GLY A 5 -12.24 23.92 8.14
CA GLY A 5 -11.22 24.96 8.07
C GLY A 5 -11.23 25.69 6.72
N LYS A 6 -10.88 26.96 6.70
CA LYS A 6 -10.92 27.81 5.50
C LYS A 6 -10.19 27.23 4.27
N ASN A 7 -9.06 26.54 4.48
CA ASN A 7 -8.26 26.01 3.39
C ASN A 7 -8.93 24.80 2.73
N ILE A 8 -9.46 23.86 3.53
CA ILE A 8 -10.17 22.70 2.99
C ILE A 8 -11.48 23.10 2.29
N THR A 9 -12.19 24.12 2.80
CA THR A 9 -13.38 24.65 2.14
C THR A 9 -13.05 25.24 0.76
N LYS A 10 -11.93 25.98 0.63
CA LYS A 10 -11.46 26.49 -0.67
C LYS A 10 -11.07 25.35 -1.61
N ALA A 11 -10.38 24.32 -1.10
CA ALA A 11 -10.00 23.17 -1.90
C ALA A 11 -11.22 22.38 -2.40
N HIS A 12 -12.25 22.19 -1.56
CA HIS A 12 -13.52 21.59 -1.97
C HIS A 12 -14.27 22.40 -3.03
N ALA A 13 -14.24 23.74 -2.95
CA ALA A 13 -14.87 24.60 -3.93
C ALA A 13 -14.17 24.56 -5.31
N ALA A 14 -12.89 24.19 -5.35
CA ALA A 14 -12.12 24.05 -6.58
C ALA A 14 -12.34 22.69 -7.28
N VAL A 15 -12.92 21.71 -6.59
CA VAL A 15 -13.21 20.36 -7.12
C VAL A 15 -14.70 20.27 -7.44
N GLU A 16 -15.03 20.14 -8.71
CA GLU A 16 -16.42 19.95 -9.15
C GLU A 16 -16.91 18.54 -8.76
N LYS A 17 -18.21 18.39 -8.51
CA LYS A 17 -18.85 17.12 -8.18
C LYS A 17 -19.14 16.29 -9.44
N ARG A 18 -18.09 15.96 -10.20
CA ARG A 18 -18.17 15.09 -11.38
C ARG A 18 -17.05 14.04 -11.35
N PRO A 19 -17.18 12.93 -12.06
CA PRO A 19 -16.06 12.02 -12.24
C PRO A 19 -15.00 12.67 -13.15
N TYR A 20 -13.73 12.46 -12.81
CA TYR A 20 -12.57 12.93 -13.55
C TYR A 20 -11.81 11.76 -14.16
N THR A 21 -11.13 11.99 -15.26
CA THR A 21 -10.11 11.05 -15.75
C THR A 21 -8.91 11.08 -14.80
N LEU A 22 -8.11 10.01 -14.77
CA LEU A 22 -6.89 10.00 -13.95
C LEU A 22 -5.92 11.10 -14.38
N GLN A 23 -5.87 11.38 -15.69
CA GLN A 23 -5.02 12.42 -16.28
C GLN A 23 -5.40 13.85 -15.84
N ASP A 24 -6.69 14.10 -15.62
CA ASP A 24 -7.17 15.41 -15.13
C ASP A 24 -7.12 15.51 -13.61
N ALA A 25 -7.38 14.41 -12.91
CA ALA A 25 -7.47 14.35 -11.46
C ALA A 25 -6.11 14.61 -10.78
N VAL A 26 -5.01 14.08 -11.32
CA VAL A 26 -3.67 14.22 -10.72
C VAL A 26 -3.20 15.68 -10.75
N PRO A 27 -3.22 16.40 -11.88
CA PRO A 27 -2.87 17.83 -11.90
C PRO A 27 -3.80 18.69 -11.04
N LEU A 28 -5.10 18.37 -11.02
CA LEU A 28 -6.06 19.05 -10.15
C LEU A 28 -5.71 18.88 -8.68
N LEU A 29 -5.38 17.64 -8.25
CA LEU A 29 -4.96 17.35 -6.89
C LEU A 29 -3.72 18.16 -6.49
N GLN A 30 -2.72 18.23 -7.36
CA GLN A 30 -1.51 19.03 -7.15
C GLN A 30 -1.80 20.53 -7.01
N LYS A 31 -2.78 21.04 -7.77
CA LYS A 31 -3.19 22.45 -7.76
C LYS A 31 -3.94 22.84 -6.48
N VAL A 32 -4.78 21.95 -5.94
CA VAL A 32 -5.58 22.23 -4.73
C VAL A 32 -4.85 21.97 -3.42
N LYS A 33 -3.61 21.50 -3.47
CA LYS A 33 -2.74 21.30 -2.32
C LYS A 33 -2.59 22.58 -1.51
N PHE A 34 -2.73 22.49 -0.21
CA PHE A 34 -2.54 23.62 0.70
C PHE A 34 -1.62 23.32 1.90
N ALA A 35 -1.27 22.06 2.15
CA ALA A 35 -0.35 21.70 3.22
C ALA A 35 1.10 22.08 2.87
N LYS A 36 1.89 22.41 3.92
CA LYS A 36 3.30 22.81 3.77
C LYS A 36 4.26 21.61 3.65
N PHE A 37 3.81 20.43 4.07
CA PHE A 37 4.59 19.19 3.97
C PHE A 37 4.31 18.46 2.65
N ASP A 38 5.17 17.50 2.32
CA ASP A 38 5.00 16.65 1.13
C ASP A 38 3.95 15.57 1.41
N GLU A 39 2.71 15.85 0.96
CA GLU A 39 1.56 15.00 1.18
C GLU A 39 1.69 13.67 0.43
N THR A 40 1.16 12.61 1.00
CA THR A 40 1.01 11.33 0.31
C THR A 40 -0.25 11.36 -0.54
N VAL A 41 -0.14 10.89 -1.77
CA VAL A 41 -1.28 10.67 -2.67
C VAL A 41 -1.77 9.24 -2.50
N GLU A 42 -3.07 9.08 -2.27
CA GLU A 42 -3.71 7.79 -2.03
C GLU A 42 -4.87 7.57 -2.99
N ILE A 43 -5.03 6.30 -3.39
CA ILE A 43 -6.22 5.84 -4.13
C ILE A 43 -7.06 4.99 -3.20
N THR A 44 -8.34 5.32 -3.15
CA THR A 44 -9.36 4.53 -2.47
C THR A 44 -10.28 3.88 -3.50
N LEU A 45 -10.34 2.56 -3.48
CA LEU A 45 -11.20 1.77 -4.37
C LEU A 45 -12.33 1.15 -3.57
N ARG A 46 -13.59 1.40 -3.97
CA ARG A 46 -14.75 0.69 -3.44
C ARG A 46 -15.05 -0.52 -4.33
N LEU A 47 -14.87 -1.70 -3.77
CA LEU A 47 -15.05 -2.95 -4.49
C LEU A 47 -16.48 -3.52 -4.33
N GLY A 48 -16.91 -4.29 -5.31
CA GLY A 48 -18.19 -5.01 -5.31
C GLY A 48 -18.06 -6.42 -4.72
N VAL A 49 -17.41 -6.54 -3.55
CA VAL A 49 -17.19 -7.80 -2.82
C VAL A 49 -17.82 -7.73 -1.44
N ASP A 50 -18.10 -8.87 -0.82
CA ASP A 50 -18.52 -8.96 0.58
C ASP A 50 -17.32 -9.42 1.45
N PRO A 51 -16.70 -8.51 2.23
CA PRO A 51 -15.52 -8.83 3.03
C PRO A 51 -15.82 -9.75 4.23
N LYS A 52 -17.08 -10.07 4.51
CA LYS A 52 -17.45 -11.05 5.53
C LYS A 52 -17.08 -12.46 5.13
N HIS A 53 -17.04 -12.73 3.83
CA HIS A 53 -16.67 -14.02 3.27
C HIS A 53 -15.17 -14.05 2.96
N ALA A 54 -14.47 -15.05 3.49
CA ALA A 54 -13.03 -15.17 3.33
C ALA A 54 -12.56 -15.36 1.87
N ASP A 55 -13.41 -15.97 1.03
CA ASP A 55 -13.23 -16.20 -0.39
C ASP A 55 -13.39 -14.93 -1.25
N GLN A 56 -14.05 -13.90 -0.71
CA GLN A 56 -14.22 -12.59 -1.35
C GLN A 56 -13.24 -11.52 -0.83
N MET A 57 -12.37 -11.88 0.09
CA MET A 57 -11.37 -10.95 0.61
C MET A 57 -10.26 -10.74 -0.42
N VAL A 58 -10.17 -9.52 -0.95
CA VAL A 58 -9.12 -9.13 -1.90
C VAL A 58 -7.89 -8.69 -1.12
N ARG A 59 -6.77 -9.34 -1.39
CA ARG A 59 -5.45 -9.01 -0.83
C ARG A 59 -4.38 -9.32 -1.87
N GLY A 60 -3.41 -8.43 -1.98
CA GLY A 60 -2.28 -8.63 -2.88
C GLY A 60 -1.17 -7.63 -2.61
N THR A 61 -0.15 -7.71 -3.45
CA THR A 61 0.98 -6.79 -3.44
C THR A 61 1.24 -6.30 -4.85
N VAL A 62 1.77 -5.10 -4.96
CA VAL A 62 2.19 -4.49 -6.21
C VAL A 62 3.52 -3.77 -5.99
N VAL A 63 4.42 -3.88 -6.93
CA VAL A 63 5.65 -3.07 -6.98
C VAL A 63 5.35 -1.88 -7.87
N LEU A 64 5.44 -0.68 -7.29
CA LEU A 64 5.20 0.55 -8.03
C LEU A 64 6.45 0.94 -8.82
N PRO A 65 6.34 1.25 -10.13
CA PRO A 65 7.50 1.53 -10.98
C PRO A 65 8.33 2.73 -10.49
N HIS A 66 7.70 3.74 -9.89
CA HIS A 66 8.38 4.92 -9.36
C HIS A 66 8.48 4.92 -7.83
N GLY A 67 8.16 3.80 -7.17
CA GLY A 67 8.17 3.70 -5.71
C GLY A 67 7.16 4.63 -5.02
N LEU A 68 7.35 4.82 -3.72
CA LEU A 68 6.49 5.67 -2.88
C LEU A 68 7.10 7.04 -2.53
N GLY A 69 8.37 7.30 -2.88
CA GLY A 69 9.09 8.51 -2.46
C GLY A 69 9.52 8.52 -0.98
N LYS A 70 9.50 7.35 -0.33
CA LYS A 70 10.03 7.11 1.01
C LYS A 70 10.86 5.82 0.99
N SER A 71 12.11 5.88 1.41
CA SER A 71 12.89 4.66 1.67
C SER A 71 12.32 3.96 2.90
N LYS A 72 12.00 2.67 2.76
CA LYS A 72 11.53 1.85 3.87
C LYS A 72 12.71 1.24 4.61
N LYS A 73 12.70 1.30 5.94
CA LYS A 73 13.62 0.54 6.77
C LYS A 73 13.17 -0.92 6.78
N VAL A 74 14.02 -1.80 6.25
CA VAL A 74 13.72 -3.24 6.13
C VAL A 74 14.46 -4.00 7.20
N LEU A 75 13.69 -4.70 8.03
CA LEU A 75 14.19 -5.68 9.00
C LEU A 75 14.10 -7.08 8.39
N VAL A 76 15.18 -7.85 8.47
CA VAL A 76 15.21 -9.25 8.03
C VAL A 76 15.51 -10.15 9.22
N ILE A 77 14.67 -11.15 9.45
CA ILE A 77 14.90 -12.21 10.43
C ILE A 77 15.10 -13.52 9.67
N ALA A 78 16.32 -14.04 9.74
CA ALA A 78 16.72 -15.25 9.05
C ALA A 78 17.68 -16.08 9.91
N SER A 79 18.02 -17.29 9.47
CA SER A 79 19.05 -18.11 10.11
C SER A 79 20.19 -18.43 9.16
N GLY A 80 21.40 -18.61 9.74
CA GLY A 80 22.59 -19.04 9.01
C GLY A 80 23.01 -18.11 7.88
N ASP A 81 23.28 -18.67 6.70
CA ASP A 81 23.82 -17.93 5.53
C ASP A 81 22.82 -16.92 4.96
N LYS A 82 21.52 -17.07 5.25
CA LYS A 82 20.48 -16.12 4.79
C LYS A 82 20.61 -14.74 5.43
N ILE A 83 21.27 -14.64 6.57
CA ILE A 83 21.60 -13.34 7.19
C ILE A 83 22.61 -12.58 6.33
N ARG A 84 23.63 -13.28 5.80
CA ARG A 84 24.63 -12.68 4.90
C ARG A 84 24.02 -12.25 3.56
N GLU A 85 23.07 -13.06 3.02
CA GLU A 85 22.32 -12.68 1.83
C GLU A 85 21.49 -11.41 2.06
N ALA A 86 20.88 -11.25 3.24
CA ALA A 86 20.12 -10.07 3.61
C ALA A 86 21.01 -8.82 3.69
N GLU A 87 22.19 -8.95 4.27
CA GLU A 87 23.20 -7.88 4.33
C GLU A 87 23.64 -7.47 2.92
N ALA A 88 24.02 -8.43 2.08
CA ALA A 88 24.43 -8.19 0.70
C ALA A 88 23.33 -7.54 -0.15
N ALA A 89 22.04 -7.88 0.12
CA ALA A 89 20.88 -7.26 -0.52
C ALA A 89 20.56 -5.85 -0.01
N GLY A 90 21.28 -5.38 1.03
CA GLY A 90 21.13 -4.04 1.59
C GLY A 90 20.01 -3.91 2.61
N ALA A 91 19.64 -4.96 3.35
CA ALA A 91 18.73 -4.83 4.48
C ALA A 91 19.31 -3.83 5.51
N ASP A 92 18.43 -3.00 6.11
CA ASP A 92 18.87 -1.99 7.06
C ASP A 92 19.17 -2.62 8.44
N ILE A 93 18.43 -3.66 8.78
CA ILE A 93 18.61 -4.41 10.03
C ILE A 93 18.43 -5.89 9.68
N PHE A 94 19.34 -6.73 10.13
CA PHE A 94 19.29 -8.16 9.87
C PHE A 94 19.83 -8.93 11.08
N GLY A 95 19.29 -10.14 11.28
CA GLY A 95 19.71 -11.01 12.39
C GLY A 95 18.81 -12.21 12.56
N GLY A 96 19.02 -12.93 13.66
CA GLY A 96 18.34 -14.16 14.03
C GLY A 96 17.31 -13.98 15.14
N GLU A 97 17.31 -14.92 16.08
CA GLU A 97 16.36 -14.94 17.20
C GLU A 97 16.59 -13.81 18.20
N GLU A 98 17.78 -13.22 18.27
CA GLU A 98 18.09 -12.06 19.11
C GLU A 98 17.18 -10.86 18.82
N LEU A 99 16.83 -10.66 17.53
CA LEU A 99 15.91 -9.61 17.14
C LEU A 99 14.46 -9.89 17.58
N VAL A 100 14.07 -11.17 17.58
CA VAL A 100 12.75 -11.59 18.10
C VAL A 100 12.66 -11.29 19.59
N GLU A 101 13.72 -11.58 20.36
CA GLU A 101 13.78 -11.26 21.78
C GLU A 101 13.74 -9.74 22.03
N LYS A 102 14.50 -8.98 21.26
CA LYS A 102 14.51 -7.51 21.37
C LYS A 102 13.12 -6.93 21.13
N ILE A 103 12.42 -7.34 20.06
CA ILE A 103 11.07 -6.90 19.78
C ILE A 103 10.12 -7.28 20.91
N THR A 104 10.27 -8.49 21.49
CA THR A 104 9.40 -8.96 22.56
C THR A 104 9.61 -8.19 23.86
N LYS A 105 10.87 -7.94 24.25
CA LYS A 105 11.22 -7.29 25.53
C LYS A 105 10.98 -5.78 25.52
N GLU A 106 11.34 -5.13 24.40
CA GLU A 106 11.36 -3.67 24.28
C GLU A 106 10.15 -3.11 23.52
N ASN A 107 9.28 -3.97 22.94
CA ASN A 107 8.23 -3.57 21.98
C ASN A 107 8.81 -2.72 20.82
N TRP A 108 10.07 -2.96 20.48
CA TRP A 108 10.78 -2.20 19.47
C TRP A 108 10.22 -2.45 18.07
N THR A 109 9.89 -1.41 17.34
CA THR A 109 9.25 -1.47 16.01
C THR A 109 9.73 -0.33 15.11
N ASP A 110 11.00 0.08 15.22
CA ASP A 110 11.58 1.14 14.36
C ASP A 110 11.99 0.60 12.99
N PHE A 111 11.04 0.00 12.29
CA PHE A 111 11.18 -0.49 10.92
C PHE A 111 9.83 -0.40 10.19
N ASP A 112 9.87 -0.26 8.86
CA ASP A 112 8.67 -0.12 8.02
C ASP A 112 8.23 -1.47 7.41
N ALA A 113 9.12 -2.45 7.31
CA ALA A 113 8.79 -3.79 6.79
C ALA A 113 9.63 -4.87 7.47
N LEU A 114 9.01 -6.05 7.68
CA LEU A 114 9.66 -7.24 8.22
C LEU A 114 9.62 -8.36 7.18
N ILE A 115 10.78 -8.91 6.87
CA ILE A 115 10.94 -10.10 6.05
C ILE A 115 11.45 -11.22 6.93
N ALA A 116 10.89 -12.41 6.79
CA ALA A 116 11.30 -13.57 7.56
C ALA A 116 11.44 -14.80 6.67
N THR A 117 12.42 -15.67 6.99
CA THR A 117 12.48 -16.99 6.36
C THR A 117 11.47 -17.94 7.02
N PRO A 118 10.96 -18.97 6.29
CA PRO A 118 9.99 -19.90 6.84
C PRO A 118 10.47 -20.58 8.13
N ASP A 119 11.78 -20.84 8.24
CA ASP A 119 12.39 -21.53 9.37
C ASP A 119 12.20 -20.80 10.70
N VAL A 120 12.33 -19.45 10.67
CA VAL A 120 12.21 -18.61 11.88
C VAL A 120 10.78 -18.18 12.18
N MET A 121 9.82 -18.52 11.30
CA MET A 121 8.42 -18.11 11.48
C MET A 121 7.78 -18.61 12.77
N LYS A 122 8.27 -19.75 13.32
CA LYS A 122 7.80 -20.25 14.63
C LYS A 122 8.10 -19.26 15.75
N SER A 123 9.29 -18.68 15.73
CA SER A 123 9.72 -17.66 16.72
C SER A 123 9.05 -16.31 16.44
N VAL A 124 9.01 -15.89 15.17
CA VAL A 124 8.34 -14.63 14.73
C VAL A 124 6.83 -14.66 15.02
N GLY A 125 6.18 -15.82 14.97
CA GLY A 125 4.77 -15.99 15.29
C GLY A 125 4.39 -15.50 16.69
N ARG A 126 5.31 -15.57 17.66
CA ARG A 126 5.12 -15.06 19.03
C ARG A 126 4.98 -13.54 19.08
N LEU A 127 5.52 -12.83 18.07
CA LEU A 127 5.46 -11.38 17.94
C LEU A 127 4.09 -10.88 17.43
N GLY A 128 3.16 -11.77 17.09
CA GLY A 128 1.85 -11.42 16.52
C GLY A 128 1.07 -10.40 17.33
N LYS A 129 1.20 -10.40 18.67
CA LYS A 129 0.55 -9.42 19.56
C LYS A 129 1.11 -8.00 19.41
N VAL A 130 2.40 -7.87 19.07
CA VAL A 130 3.10 -6.59 18.92
C VAL A 130 3.03 -6.11 17.48
N LEU A 131 3.32 -6.98 16.51
CA LEU A 131 3.42 -6.64 15.10
C LEU A 131 2.07 -6.62 14.38
N GLY A 132 1.11 -7.45 14.83
CA GLY A 132 -0.21 -7.58 14.19
C GLY A 132 -0.98 -6.28 14.10
N PRO A 133 -1.20 -5.55 15.23
CA PRO A 133 -1.91 -4.27 15.22
C PRO A 133 -1.25 -3.18 14.37
N LYS A 134 0.09 -3.26 14.20
CA LYS A 134 0.87 -2.31 13.39
C LYS A 134 0.96 -2.69 11.91
N GLY A 135 0.42 -3.85 11.51
CA GLY A 135 0.49 -4.34 10.14
C GLY A 135 1.88 -4.80 9.69
N LEU A 136 2.82 -5.00 10.64
CA LEU A 136 4.22 -5.36 10.36
C LEU A 136 4.45 -6.88 10.34
N MET A 137 3.40 -7.69 10.58
CA MET A 137 3.52 -9.13 10.63
C MET A 137 3.81 -9.73 9.25
N PRO A 138 4.90 -10.50 9.07
CA PRO A 138 5.21 -11.12 7.78
C PRO A 138 4.15 -12.15 7.38
N ASN A 139 3.89 -12.24 6.07
CA ASN A 139 2.87 -13.12 5.53
C ASN A 139 3.32 -13.73 4.19
N PRO A 140 3.15 -15.04 3.98
CA PRO A 140 3.47 -15.70 2.71
C PRO A 140 2.73 -15.11 1.51
N LYS A 141 1.45 -14.70 1.70
CA LYS A 141 0.63 -14.12 0.61
C LYS A 141 1.14 -12.77 0.11
N THR A 142 1.91 -12.05 0.92
CA THR A 142 2.52 -10.77 0.54
C THR A 142 3.99 -10.94 0.12
N GLY A 143 4.49 -12.18 0.14
CA GLY A 143 5.87 -12.49 -0.20
C GLY A 143 6.89 -11.89 0.78
N THR A 144 6.47 -11.62 2.03
CA THR A 144 7.36 -11.20 3.12
C THR A 144 7.84 -12.40 3.96
N VAL A 145 7.28 -13.60 3.72
CA VAL A 145 7.84 -14.87 4.17
C VAL A 145 8.34 -15.61 2.95
N THR A 146 9.65 -15.67 2.77
CA THR A 146 10.29 -16.26 1.59
C THR A 146 11.67 -16.81 1.91
N VAL A 147 12.11 -17.76 1.11
CA VAL A 147 13.49 -18.29 1.13
C VAL A 147 14.43 -17.37 0.34
N ASP A 148 13.91 -16.65 -0.68
CA ASP A 148 14.66 -15.70 -1.49
C ASP A 148 14.61 -14.30 -0.84
N VAL A 149 15.48 -14.12 0.15
CA VAL A 149 15.54 -12.89 0.95
C VAL A 149 16.03 -11.70 0.12
N ALA A 150 17.01 -11.92 -0.76
CA ALA A 150 17.61 -10.85 -1.56
C ALA A 150 16.57 -10.16 -2.46
N LYS A 151 15.79 -10.96 -3.18
CA LYS A 151 14.72 -10.45 -4.04
C LYS A 151 13.65 -9.71 -3.24
N ALA A 152 13.23 -10.27 -2.09
CA ALA A 152 12.22 -9.65 -1.25
C ALA A 152 12.67 -8.28 -0.70
N VAL A 153 13.92 -8.14 -0.26
CA VAL A 153 14.49 -6.87 0.18
C VAL A 153 14.50 -5.84 -0.95
N GLN A 154 14.94 -6.24 -2.15
CA GLN A 154 14.95 -5.35 -3.31
C GLN A 154 13.54 -4.89 -3.69
N GLU A 155 12.56 -5.78 -3.74
CA GLU A 155 11.16 -5.44 -4.04
C GLU A 155 10.58 -4.45 -3.01
N VAL A 156 10.83 -4.67 -1.72
CA VAL A 156 10.33 -3.78 -0.66
C VAL A 156 10.99 -2.41 -0.75
N LYS A 157 12.29 -2.33 -1.05
CA LYS A 157 13.01 -1.07 -1.28
C LYS A 157 12.61 -0.39 -2.58
N ALA A 158 12.28 -1.15 -3.62
CA ALA A 158 11.76 -0.62 -4.88
C ALA A 158 10.35 0.00 -4.75
N GLY A 159 9.67 -0.19 -3.62
CA GLY A 159 8.34 0.39 -3.38
C GLY A 159 7.21 -0.62 -3.49
N LYS A 160 7.43 -1.85 -3.03
CA LYS A 160 6.36 -2.84 -2.89
C LYS A 160 5.32 -2.35 -1.88
N VAL A 161 4.07 -2.33 -2.31
CA VAL A 161 2.90 -1.93 -1.52
C VAL A 161 1.95 -3.11 -1.39
N GLU A 162 1.44 -3.31 -0.19
CA GLU A 162 0.38 -4.27 0.07
C GLU A 162 -0.98 -3.56 -0.01
N PHE A 163 -1.96 -4.23 -0.61
CA PHE A 163 -3.35 -3.81 -0.55
C PHE A 163 -4.23 -4.91 0.02
N ARG A 164 -5.20 -4.50 0.81
CA ARG A 164 -6.18 -5.39 1.45
C ARG A 164 -7.51 -4.68 1.58
N THR A 165 -8.61 -5.41 1.30
CA THR A 165 -9.96 -4.91 1.59
C THR A 165 -10.19 -4.79 3.09
N ASP A 166 -10.80 -3.69 3.49
CA ASP A 166 -11.32 -3.49 4.85
C ASP A 166 -12.69 -4.16 5.04
N LYS A 167 -13.30 -3.94 6.23
CA LYS A 167 -14.61 -4.48 6.57
C LYS A 167 -15.76 -3.87 5.75
N THR A 168 -15.52 -2.78 5.04
CA THR A 168 -16.49 -2.03 4.23
C THR A 168 -16.28 -2.22 2.73
N ALA A 169 -15.44 -3.19 2.34
CA ALA A 169 -15.04 -3.47 0.96
C ALA A 169 -14.29 -2.31 0.28
N LEU A 170 -13.59 -1.50 1.07
CA LEU A 170 -12.70 -0.46 0.58
C LEU A 170 -11.25 -0.97 0.58
N VAL A 171 -10.49 -0.48 -0.39
CA VAL A 171 -9.03 -0.67 -0.49
C VAL A 171 -8.39 0.71 -0.52
N HIS A 172 -7.53 0.99 0.44
CA HIS A 172 -6.78 2.23 0.56
C HIS A 172 -5.31 1.96 0.28
N VAL A 173 -4.73 2.62 -0.71
CA VAL A 173 -3.33 2.38 -1.11
C VAL A 173 -2.64 3.69 -1.48
N PRO A 174 -1.46 3.97 -0.90
CA PRO A 174 -0.64 5.08 -1.33
C PRO A 174 -0.01 4.80 -2.71
N VAL A 175 0.02 5.81 -3.57
CA VAL A 175 0.59 5.73 -4.93
C VAL A 175 1.85 6.58 -5.11
N GLY A 176 2.17 7.44 -4.16
CA GLY A 176 3.37 8.26 -4.18
C GLY A 176 3.23 9.54 -3.37
N LYS A 177 4.17 10.46 -3.59
CA LYS A 177 4.16 11.80 -2.99
C LYS A 177 3.63 12.82 -3.97
N ILE A 178 2.99 13.86 -3.45
CA ILE A 178 2.42 14.93 -4.27
C ILE A 178 3.50 15.72 -5.02
N SER A 179 4.76 15.64 -4.56
CA SER A 179 5.94 16.20 -5.23
C SER A 179 6.36 15.45 -6.50
N PHE A 180 5.83 14.24 -6.73
CA PHE A 180 6.10 13.50 -7.96
C PHE A 180 5.50 14.23 -9.17
N SER A 181 6.12 14.02 -10.35
CA SER A 181 5.50 14.48 -11.61
C SER A 181 4.15 13.78 -11.83
N ALA A 182 3.25 14.45 -12.54
CA ALA A 182 1.92 13.92 -12.82
C ALA A 182 2.00 12.54 -13.51
N ASP A 183 2.92 12.39 -14.48
CA ASP A 183 3.10 11.13 -15.23
C ASP A 183 3.46 9.96 -14.31
N LYS A 184 4.40 10.16 -13.37
CA LYS A 184 4.79 9.13 -12.40
C LYS A 184 3.63 8.70 -11.50
N LEU A 185 2.80 9.64 -11.06
CA LEU A 185 1.62 9.33 -10.26
C LEU A 185 0.57 8.57 -11.08
N ILE A 186 0.37 8.95 -12.35
CA ILE A 186 -0.56 8.29 -13.27
C ILE A 186 -0.10 6.84 -13.54
N GLU A 187 1.18 6.63 -13.82
CA GLU A 187 1.73 5.28 -14.03
C GLU A 187 1.59 4.40 -12.79
N ASN A 188 2.00 4.90 -11.62
CA ASN A 188 1.84 4.18 -10.36
C ASN A 188 0.37 3.82 -10.09
N ALA A 189 -0.54 4.78 -10.29
CA ALA A 189 -1.97 4.59 -10.12
C ALA A 189 -2.53 3.53 -11.06
N THR A 190 -2.13 3.56 -12.33
CA THR A 190 -2.57 2.62 -13.36
C THR A 190 -2.11 1.19 -13.04
N VAL A 191 -0.83 1.01 -12.65
CA VAL A 191 -0.28 -0.29 -12.26
C VAL A 191 -1.01 -0.85 -11.04
N LEU A 192 -1.28 0.01 -10.03
CA LEU A 192 -2.03 -0.37 -8.83
C LEU A 192 -3.45 -0.83 -9.19
N ILE A 193 -4.19 -0.02 -9.93
CA ILE A 193 -5.57 -0.32 -10.31
C ILE A 193 -5.63 -1.63 -11.11
N THR A 194 -4.73 -1.82 -12.06
CA THR A 194 -4.62 -3.06 -12.86
C THR A 194 -4.35 -4.27 -11.96
N SER A 195 -3.48 -4.13 -10.96
CA SER A 195 -3.18 -5.21 -10.01
C SER A 195 -4.39 -5.57 -9.13
N VAL A 196 -5.16 -4.57 -8.69
CA VAL A 196 -6.41 -4.81 -7.93
C VAL A 196 -7.46 -5.49 -8.79
N ILE A 197 -7.56 -5.13 -10.08
CA ILE A 197 -8.49 -5.79 -11.02
C ILE A 197 -8.09 -7.25 -11.25
N LYS A 198 -6.79 -7.53 -11.46
CA LYS A 198 -6.28 -8.90 -11.61
C LYS A 198 -6.54 -9.77 -10.36
N ALA A 199 -6.59 -9.15 -9.19
CA ALA A 199 -6.91 -9.83 -7.93
C ALA A 199 -8.40 -10.07 -7.70
N LYS A 200 -9.27 -9.83 -8.70
CA LYS A 200 -10.72 -10.06 -8.59
C LYS A 200 -11.01 -11.52 -8.27
N PRO A 201 -11.74 -11.82 -7.18
CA PRO A 201 -12.18 -13.18 -6.88
C PRO A 201 -13.17 -13.69 -7.94
N SER A 202 -13.09 -14.96 -8.29
CA SER A 202 -14.02 -15.61 -9.24
C SER A 202 -15.49 -15.58 -8.76
N VAL A 203 -15.68 -15.54 -7.46
CA VAL A 203 -17.00 -15.49 -6.81
C VAL A 203 -17.64 -14.10 -6.92
N ALA A 204 -16.86 -13.04 -7.19
CA ALA A 204 -17.38 -11.67 -7.28
C ALA A 204 -18.17 -11.48 -8.58
N LYS A 205 -19.51 -11.35 -8.44
CA LYS A 205 -20.43 -11.12 -9.55
C LYS A 205 -20.73 -9.63 -9.73
N GLY A 206 -21.03 -9.22 -10.96
CA GLY A 206 -21.42 -7.85 -11.28
C GLY A 206 -20.26 -6.86 -11.34
N LYS A 207 -20.58 -5.57 -11.09
CA LYS A 207 -19.59 -4.48 -11.16
C LYS A 207 -18.58 -4.61 -10.03
N TYR A 208 -17.30 -4.83 -10.40
CA TYR A 208 -16.23 -5.05 -9.41
C TYR A 208 -15.74 -3.75 -8.78
N ILE A 209 -15.44 -2.72 -9.58
CA ILE A 209 -15.07 -1.40 -9.06
C ILE A 209 -16.32 -0.52 -9.01
N LYS A 210 -16.91 -0.34 -7.84
CA LYS A 210 -18.10 0.50 -7.62
C LYS A 210 -17.78 1.99 -7.55
N GLY A 211 -16.54 2.34 -7.21
CA GLY A 211 -16.06 3.71 -7.14
C GLY A 211 -14.55 3.76 -6.95
N CYS A 212 -13.95 4.83 -7.44
CA CYS A 212 -12.52 5.11 -7.30
C CYS A 212 -12.37 6.58 -6.93
N THR A 213 -11.55 6.88 -5.93
CA THR A 213 -11.30 8.25 -5.45
C THR A 213 -9.80 8.44 -5.25
N LEU A 214 -9.29 9.56 -5.77
CA LEU A 214 -7.92 10.02 -5.55
C LEU A 214 -7.93 11.13 -4.51
N SER A 215 -7.04 11.06 -3.52
CA SER A 215 -6.93 12.08 -2.47
C SER A 215 -5.48 12.30 -2.06
N SER A 216 -5.19 13.47 -1.51
CA SER A 216 -3.94 13.71 -0.77
C SER A 216 -4.23 13.72 0.73
N THR A 217 -3.18 13.64 1.56
CA THR A 217 -3.31 13.51 3.02
C THR A 217 -4.27 14.53 3.65
N MET A 218 -4.23 15.78 3.22
CA MET A 218 -5.08 16.86 3.75
C MET A 218 -6.08 17.39 2.73
N GLY A 219 -5.98 16.95 1.48
CA GLY A 219 -6.79 17.44 0.36
C GLY A 219 -8.17 16.81 0.26
N PRO A 220 -9.04 17.34 -0.61
CA PRO A 220 -10.33 16.77 -0.92
C PRO A 220 -10.18 15.48 -1.73
N GLY A 221 -11.17 14.59 -1.64
CA GLY A 221 -11.28 13.42 -2.51
C GLY A 221 -11.79 13.81 -3.89
N ILE A 222 -11.08 13.43 -4.94
CA ILE A 222 -11.45 13.61 -6.34
C ILE A 222 -11.99 12.28 -6.88
N LEU A 223 -13.25 12.28 -7.29
CA LEU A 223 -13.90 11.10 -7.84
C LEU A 223 -13.37 10.79 -9.23
N LEU A 224 -12.89 9.56 -9.44
CA LEU A 224 -12.41 9.09 -10.73
C LEU A 224 -13.50 8.36 -11.51
N ASP A 225 -13.48 8.50 -12.84
CA ASP A 225 -14.32 7.70 -13.72
C ASP A 225 -13.86 6.23 -13.72
N THR A 226 -14.77 5.33 -13.42
CA THR A 226 -14.50 3.89 -13.37
C THR A 226 -14.67 3.19 -14.71
N ALA A 227 -15.32 3.83 -15.69
CA ALA A 227 -15.60 3.21 -16.99
C ALA A 227 -14.32 2.92 -17.80
N PRO A 228 -13.37 3.88 -17.99
CA PRO A 228 -12.12 3.60 -18.68
C PRO A 228 -11.23 2.62 -17.91
N ILE A 229 -11.31 2.64 -16.56
CA ILE A 229 -10.56 1.72 -15.69
C ILE A 229 -11.02 0.27 -15.90
N GLU A 230 -12.33 0.04 -15.99
CA GLU A 230 -12.89 -1.29 -16.25
C GLU A 230 -12.66 -1.74 -17.70
N ALA A 231 -12.65 -0.83 -18.66
CA ALA A 231 -12.36 -1.14 -20.06
C ALA A 231 -10.92 -1.63 -20.25
N ALA A 232 -9.96 -0.93 -19.62
CA ALA A 232 -8.54 -1.33 -19.66
C ALA A 232 -8.28 -2.71 -19.00
N SER A 233 -9.20 -3.23 -18.20
CA SER A 233 -9.08 -4.55 -17.57
C SER A 233 -9.51 -5.71 -18.46
N LYS A 234 -10.21 -5.43 -19.58
CA LYS A 234 -10.73 -6.44 -20.50
C LYS A 234 -9.82 -6.65 -21.73
N ALA A 235 -8.85 -5.76 -21.92
CA ALA A 235 -7.80 -5.87 -22.92
C ALA A 235 -6.57 -6.59 -22.32
#